data_254588bc902376486b42d7be1a7396ad
#
_entry.id   254588bc902376486b42d7be1a7396ad
#
_cell.length_a   1.000
_cell.length_b   1.000
_cell.length_c   1.000
_cell.angle_alpha   90.00
_cell.angle_beta   90.00
_cell.angle_gamma   90.00
#
_symmetry.space_group_name_H-M   'P 1'
#
loop_
_entity.id
_entity.type
_entity.pdbx_description
1 polymer ?
#
loop_
_entity_poly.entity_id
_entity_poly.type
_entity_poly.pdbx_seq_one_letter_code
_entity_poly.pdbx_strand_id
1 'polypeptide(L)'
;MNISPAGRAMMVGLLACCSLAVARDLDQDEALRLRQEGVILPLEQLLGQAMARYPGARLLEAELEEKQQKLVYEVELLTTAGVVREIKLDAATGDLLKDEEDD
;
A
#
# COMPACT_ATOMS: atom_id res chain seq x y z
N MET A 1 -43.99 -8.09 7.47
CA MET A 1 -43.50 -8.09 7.20
C MET A 1 -42.80 -7.70 6.98
N ASN A 2 -42.76 -7.67 6.94
CA ASN A 2 -41.96 -7.50 6.65
C ASN A 2 -41.17 -7.12 6.49
N ILE A 3 -41.02 -7.13 6.46
CA ILE A 3 -40.18 -6.93 6.21
C ILE A 3 -39.45 -6.73 5.92
N SER A 4 -39.53 -6.70 5.83
CA SER A 4 -38.73 -6.70 5.44
C SER A 4 -38.01 -6.40 5.18
N PRO A 5 -38.20 -6.34 5.22
CA PRO A 5 -37.26 -6.13 4.78
C PRO A 5 -36.44 -5.74 4.66
N ALA A 6 -36.55 -5.77 4.84
CA ALA A 6 -35.71 -5.69 4.61
C ALA A 6 -34.96 -5.44 4.37
N GLY A 7 -35.11 -5.37 4.44
CA GLY A 7 -34.44 -5.55 4.09
C GLY A 7 -33.76 -5.09 3.78
N ARG A 8 -33.87 -5.02 3.84
CA ARG A 8 -33.15 -4.77 3.43
C ARG A 8 -32.34 -4.55 3.15
N ALA A 9 -32.34 -4.64 3.23
CA ALA A 9 -31.45 -4.67 2.83
C ALA A 9 -30.66 -4.22 2.63
N MET A 10 -30.61 -4.16 2.72
CA MET A 10 -29.82 -3.98 2.40
C MET A 10 -29.07 -3.67 2.16
N MET A 11 -29.12 -3.57 2.25
CA MET A 11 -28.39 -3.41 1.89
C MET A 11 -27.59 -3.35 1.71
N VAL A 12 -27.56 -3.55 1.89
CA VAL A 12 -26.75 -3.64 1.56
C VAL A 12 -26.04 -3.31 1.00
N GLY A 13 -26.13 -3.37 0.84
CA GLY A 13 -25.47 -3.32 0.20
C GLY A 13 -24.80 -2.51 0.05
N LEU A 14 -24.83 -2.18 0.13
CA LEU A 14 -24.10 -1.56 -0.06
C LEU A 14 -23.27 -1.40 0.06
N LEU A 15 -23.24 -1.68 0.39
CA LEU A 15 -22.21 -1.68 0.50
C LEU A 15 -21.16 -2.06 -0.32
N ALA A 16 -21.44 -2.48 -0.87
CA ALA A 16 -20.74 -3.04 -2.02
C ALA A 16 -19.84 -2.04 -2.68
N CYS A 17 -20.26 -0.84 -2.74
CA CYS A 17 -19.45 0.19 -3.36
C CYS A 17 -18.12 0.39 -2.68
N CYS A 18 -18.02 0.02 -1.41
CA CYS A 18 -16.75 0.16 -0.70
C CYS A 18 -15.66 -0.72 -1.27
N SER A 19 -16.04 -1.83 -1.90
CA SER A 19 -15.06 -2.75 -2.45
C SER A 19 -14.26 -2.13 -3.59
N LEU A 20 -14.77 -1.08 -4.20
CA LEU A 20 -14.09 -0.46 -5.33
C LEU A 20 -12.80 0.24 -4.94
N ALA A 21 -12.67 0.59 -3.67
CA ALA A 21 -11.51 1.34 -3.21
C ALA A 21 -10.53 0.48 -2.44
N VAL A 22 -10.74 -0.82 -2.37
CA VAL A 22 -9.91 -1.69 -1.54
C VAL A 22 -8.54 -1.86 -2.17
N ALA A 23 -7.50 -1.63 -1.36
CA ALA A 23 -6.14 -1.94 -1.73
C ALA A 23 -5.91 -3.44 -1.54
N ARG A 24 -5.02 -4.00 -2.30
CA ARG A 24 -4.69 -5.41 -2.24
C ARG A 24 -3.18 -5.59 -2.13
N ASP A 25 -2.74 -6.32 -1.12
CA ASP A 25 -1.34 -6.67 -0.98
C ASP A 25 -0.99 -7.75 -2.00
N LEU A 26 0.17 -7.63 -2.61
CA LEU A 26 0.66 -8.60 -3.57
C LEU A 26 1.62 -9.56 -2.88
N ASP A 27 1.54 -10.85 -3.25
CA ASP A 27 2.46 -11.81 -2.69
C ASP A 27 3.81 -11.75 -3.41
N GLN A 28 4.78 -12.53 -2.90
CA GLN A 28 6.15 -12.47 -3.42
C GLN A 28 6.25 -12.95 -4.85
N ASP A 29 5.47 -13.96 -5.23
CA ASP A 29 5.52 -14.48 -6.59
C ASP A 29 5.01 -13.46 -7.59
N GLU A 30 3.95 -12.78 -7.22
CA GLU A 30 3.36 -11.74 -8.05
C GLU A 30 4.32 -10.57 -8.21
N ALA A 31 4.94 -10.14 -7.10
CA ALA A 31 5.89 -9.05 -7.12
C ALA A 31 7.10 -9.38 -7.98
N LEU A 32 7.60 -10.62 -7.87
CA LEU A 32 8.74 -11.03 -8.66
C LEU A 32 8.42 -11.03 -10.15
N ARG A 33 7.23 -11.51 -10.52
CA ARG A 33 6.81 -11.52 -11.91
C ARG A 33 6.72 -10.10 -12.47
N LEU A 34 6.12 -9.18 -11.70
CA LEU A 34 6.00 -7.79 -12.14
C LEU A 34 7.35 -7.14 -12.32
N ARG A 35 8.29 -7.46 -11.43
CA ARG A 35 9.65 -6.93 -11.56
C ARG A 35 10.34 -7.49 -12.80
N GLN A 36 10.18 -8.79 -13.05
CA GLN A 36 10.81 -9.42 -14.21
C GLN A 36 10.24 -8.89 -15.52
N GLU A 37 8.96 -8.51 -15.50
CA GLU A 37 8.31 -7.95 -16.68
C GLU A 37 8.57 -6.45 -16.84
N GLY A 38 9.28 -5.84 -15.89
CA GLY A 38 9.59 -4.43 -15.98
C GLY A 38 8.43 -3.52 -15.62
N VAL A 39 7.38 -4.06 -15.01
CA VAL A 39 6.22 -3.27 -14.60
C VAL A 39 6.52 -2.43 -13.38
N ILE A 40 7.38 -2.96 -12.48
CA ILE A 40 7.80 -2.23 -11.29
C ILE A 40 9.33 -2.20 -11.25
N LEU A 41 9.84 -1.22 -10.50
CA LEU A 41 11.27 -1.15 -10.23
C LEU A 41 11.67 -2.25 -9.24
N PRO A 42 12.95 -2.60 -9.19
CA PRO A 42 13.42 -3.56 -8.17
C PRO A 42 13.03 -3.07 -6.78
N LEU A 43 12.48 -3.98 -5.97
CA LEU A 43 12.01 -3.61 -4.63
C LEU A 43 13.14 -3.11 -3.75
N GLU A 44 14.36 -3.64 -3.95
CA GLU A 44 15.54 -3.18 -3.23
C GLU A 44 15.83 -1.70 -3.49
N GLN A 45 15.61 -1.28 -4.74
CA GLN A 45 15.81 0.12 -5.09
C GLN A 45 14.76 1.00 -4.42
N LEU A 46 13.50 0.57 -4.44
CA LEU A 46 12.42 1.32 -3.81
C LEU A 46 12.63 1.42 -2.30
N LEU A 47 13.01 0.31 -1.68
CA LEU A 47 13.32 0.32 -0.24
C LEU A 47 14.47 1.28 0.06
N GLY A 48 15.51 1.25 -0.76
CA GLY A 48 16.65 2.16 -0.58
C GLY A 48 16.24 3.61 -0.66
N GLN A 49 15.33 3.94 -1.58
CA GLN A 49 14.83 5.31 -1.70
C GLN A 49 14.08 5.75 -0.45
N ALA A 50 13.23 4.86 0.09
CA ALA A 50 12.51 5.17 1.31
C ALA A 50 13.45 5.35 2.50
N MET A 51 14.41 4.43 2.66
CA MET A 51 15.34 4.47 3.79
C MET A 51 16.24 5.70 3.73
N ALA A 52 16.58 6.16 2.53
CA ALA A 52 17.47 7.31 2.37
C ALA A 52 16.83 8.61 2.86
N ARG A 53 15.52 8.63 3.01
CA ARG A 53 14.82 9.81 3.52
C ARG A 53 15.06 10.03 5.02
N TYR A 54 15.34 8.95 5.74
CA TYR A 54 15.55 8.99 7.18
C TYR A 54 16.77 8.15 7.54
N PRO A 55 17.97 8.71 7.37
CA PRO A 55 19.19 7.95 7.64
C PRO A 55 19.20 7.39 9.06
N GLY A 56 19.59 6.13 9.18
CA GLY A 56 19.63 5.46 10.48
C GLY A 56 18.31 4.87 10.93
N ALA A 57 17.24 5.06 10.15
CA ALA A 57 15.93 4.51 10.49
C ALA A 57 15.95 3.00 10.39
N ARG A 58 15.01 2.38 11.13
CA ARG A 58 14.83 0.93 11.11
C ARG A 58 13.56 0.60 10.34
N LEU A 59 13.64 -0.39 9.47
CA LEU A 59 12.48 -0.85 8.73
C LEU A 59 11.55 -1.62 9.65
N LEU A 60 10.28 -1.24 9.68
CA LEU A 60 9.26 -1.95 10.43
C LEU A 60 8.44 -2.84 9.52
N GLU A 61 8.07 -2.34 8.34
CA GLU A 61 7.22 -3.09 7.44
C GLU A 61 7.39 -2.56 6.02
N ALA A 62 7.26 -3.45 5.04
CA ALA A 62 7.30 -3.07 3.62
C ALA A 62 6.32 -3.96 2.87
N GLU A 63 5.46 -3.34 2.07
CA GLU A 63 4.42 -4.05 1.32
C GLU A 63 4.28 -3.46 -0.07
N LEU A 64 3.99 -4.33 -1.04
CA LEU A 64 3.60 -3.89 -2.37
C LEU A 64 2.09 -4.04 -2.48
N GLU A 65 1.40 -2.97 -2.82
CA GLU A 65 -0.05 -2.93 -2.89
C GLU A 65 -0.51 -2.54 -4.28
N GLU A 66 -1.67 -3.07 -4.65
CA GLU A 66 -2.36 -2.61 -5.84
C GLU A 66 -3.63 -1.89 -5.42
N LYS A 67 -3.79 -0.64 -5.84
CA LYS A 67 -4.94 0.16 -5.48
C LYS A 67 -5.34 0.97 -6.70
N GLN A 68 -6.58 0.77 -7.16
CA GLN A 68 -7.11 1.49 -8.32
C GLN A 68 -6.17 1.34 -9.51
N GLN A 69 -5.69 0.12 -9.73
CA GLN A 69 -4.81 -0.24 -10.85
C GLN A 69 -3.43 0.42 -10.77
N LYS A 70 -3.11 0.99 -9.62
CA LYS A 70 -1.80 1.59 -9.39
C LYS A 70 -1.02 0.73 -8.41
N LEU A 71 0.25 0.49 -8.73
CA LEU A 71 1.12 -0.31 -7.87
C LEU A 71 1.90 0.64 -6.97
N VAL A 72 1.75 0.45 -5.66
CA VAL A 72 2.31 1.34 -4.65
C VAL A 72 3.14 0.52 -3.68
N TYR A 73 4.35 0.99 -3.41
CA TYR A 73 5.21 0.37 -2.42
C TYR A 73 5.11 1.16 -1.13
N GLU A 74 4.64 0.50 -0.07
CA GLU A 74 4.43 1.13 1.21
C GLU A 74 5.48 0.66 2.20
N VAL A 75 6.13 1.60 2.89
CA VAL A 75 7.19 1.31 3.83
C VAL A 75 6.90 2.05 5.15
N GLU A 76 7.00 1.32 6.26
CA GLU A 76 6.96 1.94 7.59
C GLU A 76 8.34 1.90 8.21
N LEU A 77 8.78 3.05 8.70
CA LEU A 77 10.10 3.20 9.29
C LEU A 77 10.00 3.75 10.70
N LEU A 78 10.90 3.30 11.57
CA LEU A 78 11.09 3.93 12.87
C LEU A 78 12.35 4.79 12.78
N THR A 79 12.19 6.09 12.91
CA THR A 79 13.32 7.02 12.79
C THR A 79 14.17 7.01 14.05
N THR A 80 15.37 7.59 13.96
CA THR A 80 16.25 7.71 15.11
C THR A 80 15.63 8.57 16.20
N ALA A 81 14.67 9.42 15.83
CA ALA A 81 13.96 10.26 16.81
C ALA A 81 12.77 9.53 17.45
N GLY A 82 12.56 8.26 17.11
CA GLY A 82 11.47 7.49 17.70
C GLY A 82 10.12 7.72 17.05
N VAL A 83 10.09 8.25 15.84
CA VAL A 83 8.86 8.55 15.12
C VAL A 83 8.65 7.48 14.06
N VAL A 84 7.41 6.99 13.95
CA VAL A 84 7.04 6.06 12.87
C VAL A 84 6.60 6.88 11.67
N ARG A 85 7.24 6.61 10.53
CA ARG A 85 6.91 7.28 9.26
C ARG A 85 6.33 6.29 8.29
N GLU A 86 5.27 6.69 7.60
CA GLU A 86 4.69 5.91 6.52
C GLU A 86 5.06 6.57 5.20
N ILE A 87 5.76 5.82 4.34
CA ILE A 87 6.23 6.31 3.07
C ILE A 87 5.63 5.48 1.97
N LYS A 88 5.05 6.12 0.96
CA LYS A 88 4.51 5.42 -0.20
C LYS A 88 5.21 5.92 -1.44
N LEU A 89 5.65 4.98 -2.25
CA LEU A 89 6.30 5.26 -3.52
C LEU A 89 5.50 4.62 -4.65
N ASP A 90 5.46 5.28 -5.79
CA ASP A 90 4.93 4.65 -7.00
C ASP A 90 5.90 3.54 -7.37
N ALA A 91 5.41 2.30 -7.42
CA ALA A 91 6.30 1.16 -7.63
C ALA A 91 6.86 1.11 -9.03
N ALA A 92 6.20 1.74 -10.00
CA ALA A 92 6.66 1.74 -11.39
C ALA A 92 7.72 2.80 -11.64
N THR A 93 7.63 3.94 -10.95
CA THR A 93 8.50 5.08 -11.23
C THR A 93 9.44 5.44 -10.09
N GLY A 94 9.09 5.05 -8.87
CA GLY A 94 9.85 5.46 -7.69
C GLY A 94 9.45 6.82 -7.15
N ASP A 95 8.44 7.46 -7.74
CA ASP A 95 8.01 8.77 -7.27
C ASP A 95 7.43 8.69 -5.86
N LEU A 96 7.72 9.71 -5.06
CA LEU A 96 7.17 9.79 -3.71
C LEU A 96 5.70 10.17 -3.78
N LEU A 97 4.85 9.36 -3.17
CA LEU A 97 3.42 9.63 -3.11
C LEU A 97 2.99 10.13 -1.75
N LYS A 98 3.69 9.70 -0.68
CA LYS A 98 3.29 10.03 0.67
C LYS A 98 4.48 9.89 1.61
N ASP A 99 4.62 10.80 2.56
CA ASP A 99 5.59 10.71 3.63
C ASP A 99 4.98 11.40 4.83
N GLU A 100 4.40 10.62 5.74
CA GLU A 100 3.67 11.13 6.88
C GLU A 100 4.05 10.40 8.15
N GLU A 101 3.85 11.08 9.27
CA GLU A 101 3.95 10.42 10.55
C GLU A 101 2.76 9.50 10.71
N ASP A 102 3.04 8.26 11.10
CA ASP A 102 1.99 7.25 11.28
C ASP A 102 1.60 7.24 12.75
N ASP A 103 0.39 7.71 13.01
CA ASP A 103 -0.17 7.68 14.35
C ASP A 103 -0.79 6.31 14.63
#